data_762f7e6fe38cdb864607a83e7902ea5f
#
_entry.id   762f7e6fe38cdb864607a83e7902ea5f
#
_cell.length_a   1.000
_cell.length_b   1.000
_cell.length_c   1.000
_cell.angle_alpha   90.00
_cell.angle_beta   90.00
_cell.angle_gamma   90.00
#
_symmetry.space_group_name_H-M   'P 1'
#
loop_
_entity.id
_entity.type
_entity.pdbx_description
1 polymer ?
#
loop_
_entity_poly.entity_id
_entity_poly.type
_entity_poly.pdbx_seq_one_letter_code
_entity_poly.pdbx_strand_id
1 'polypeptide(L)'
;FKKFWPVDLHIIGAEINKFHTIYWPAMLMSAGLALPKEIFVHGLFTVNGQKMSKTVGNVIDPMDMADKFGSDAARYLLLSQFPASEHGDVKADDFVNKYNSDLANGVGNLLERSFTMMIDYRAGVLDEKNDIEEKIKNLAEKTEKNYENNFENYKLYEALAEVFVFIKNLDRYINDEKPWALNKNKDEKLDVILNSLLFGIEKIIAWLEPFMPSKMAEAKNYLTKLKRGELKKEDKLGLFPRR
;
A
#
# COMPACT_ATOMS: atom_id res chain seq x y z
N PHE A 1 -33.37 -9.53 -5.96
CA PHE A 1 -32.67 -10.73 -6.38
C PHE A 1 -32.02 -10.54 -7.77
N LYS A 2 -32.81 -10.34 -8.86
CA LYS A 2 -32.32 -10.28 -10.24
C LYS A 2 -31.22 -9.22 -10.50
N LYS A 3 -31.08 -8.18 -9.66
CA LYS A 3 -30.06 -7.14 -9.79
C LYS A 3 -28.69 -7.58 -9.24
N PHE A 4 -28.67 -8.46 -8.23
CA PHE A 4 -27.46 -8.79 -7.48
C PHE A 4 -27.08 -10.27 -7.54
N TRP A 5 -27.88 -11.09 -8.27
CA TRP A 5 -27.58 -12.50 -8.43
C TRP A 5 -27.47 -12.86 -9.92
N PRO A 6 -26.49 -13.69 -10.33
CA PRO A 6 -25.45 -14.32 -9.49
C PRO A 6 -24.41 -13.32 -8.97
N VAL A 7 -23.88 -13.59 -7.79
CA VAL A 7 -22.79 -12.80 -7.20
C VAL A 7 -21.48 -13.09 -7.94
N ASP A 8 -20.67 -12.05 -8.14
CA ASP A 8 -19.37 -12.19 -8.82
C ASP A 8 -18.36 -12.91 -7.92
N LEU A 9 -18.26 -12.51 -6.64
CA LEU A 9 -17.29 -13.05 -5.72
C LEU A 9 -17.91 -13.23 -4.32
N HIS A 10 -17.77 -14.43 -3.74
CA HIS A 10 -17.92 -14.67 -2.31
C HIS A 10 -16.56 -14.60 -1.62
N ILE A 11 -16.42 -13.79 -0.58
CA ILE A 11 -15.24 -13.76 0.29
C ILE A 11 -15.64 -14.38 1.63
N ILE A 12 -15.01 -15.50 1.99
CA ILE A 12 -15.39 -16.30 3.15
C ILE A 12 -14.17 -16.77 3.93
N GLY A 13 -14.35 -17.00 5.24
CA GLY A 13 -13.33 -17.63 6.08
C GLY A 13 -13.25 -19.16 5.86
N ALA A 14 -12.08 -19.73 6.11
CA ALA A 14 -11.82 -21.16 5.94
C ALA A 14 -12.76 -22.06 6.75
N GLU A 15 -13.27 -21.60 7.89
CA GLU A 15 -14.17 -22.40 8.75
C GLU A 15 -15.52 -22.71 8.09
N ILE A 16 -15.99 -21.85 7.19
CA ILE A 16 -17.29 -22.00 6.49
C ILE A 16 -17.12 -22.41 5.03
N ASN A 17 -15.92 -22.81 4.63
CA ASN A 17 -15.60 -23.21 3.26
C ASN A 17 -16.55 -24.30 2.76
N LYS A 18 -16.69 -25.39 3.49
CA LYS A 18 -17.54 -26.52 3.11
C LYS A 18 -19.01 -26.14 2.83
N PHE A 19 -19.53 -25.15 3.57
CA PHE A 19 -20.90 -24.66 3.37
C PHE A 19 -21.06 -23.90 2.06
N HIS A 20 -20.04 -23.12 1.68
CA HIS A 20 -20.12 -22.24 0.50
C HIS A 20 -19.61 -22.90 -0.78
N THR A 21 -18.75 -23.92 -0.67
CA THR A 21 -18.19 -24.60 -1.86
C THR A 21 -18.90 -25.93 -2.20
N ILE A 22 -19.64 -26.51 -1.27
CA ILE A 22 -20.33 -27.78 -1.48
C ILE A 22 -21.84 -27.62 -1.29
N TYR A 23 -22.27 -27.29 -0.06
CA TYR A 23 -23.71 -27.33 0.26
C TYR A 23 -24.50 -26.23 -0.44
N TRP A 24 -24.00 -24.99 -0.44
CA TRP A 24 -24.66 -23.87 -1.08
C TRP A 24 -24.79 -24.04 -2.60
N PRO A 25 -23.76 -24.43 -3.36
CA PRO A 25 -23.88 -24.76 -4.76
C PRO A 25 -24.89 -25.87 -5.03
N ALA A 26 -24.88 -26.94 -4.23
CA ALA A 26 -25.86 -28.05 -4.38
C ALA A 26 -27.30 -27.57 -4.18
N MET A 27 -27.55 -26.70 -3.22
CA MET A 27 -28.87 -26.10 -2.99
C MET A 27 -29.31 -25.21 -4.15
N LEU A 28 -28.42 -24.40 -4.67
CA LEU A 28 -28.67 -23.53 -5.83
C LEU A 28 -29.00 -24.35 -7.09
N MET A 29 -28.20 -25.38 -7.35
CA MET A 29 -28.44 -26.30 -8.47
C MET A 29 -29.81 -27.02 -8.34
N SER A 30 -30.16 -27.48 -7.14
CA SER A 30 -31.47 -28.11 -6.88
C SER A 30 -32.64 -27.12 -7.09
N ALA A 31 -32.39 -25.82 -6.82
CA ALA A 31 -33.40 -24.77 -7.02
C ALA A 31 -33.42 -24.21 -8.46
N GLY A 32 -32.57 -24.69 -9.36
CA GLY A 32 -32.45 -24.19 -10.74
C GLY A 32 -31.89 -22.75 -10.80
N LEU A 33 -31.08 -22.37 -9.80
CA LEU A 33 -30.47 -21.01 -9.73
C LEU A 33 -29.01 -21.06 -10.20
N ALA A 34 -28.55 -19.92 -10.74
CA ALA A 34 -27.16 -19.76 -11.15
C ALA A 34 -26.21 -19.86 -9.93
N LEU A 35 -24.99 -20.35 -10.15
CA LEU A 35 -23.96 -20.40 -9.13
C LEU A 35 -23.22 -19.04 -9.00
N PRO A 36 -22.59 -18.74 -7.85
CA PRO A 36 -21.58 -17.70 -7.74
C PRO A 36 -20.47 -17.91 -8.79
N LYS A 37 -19.89 -16.83 -9.31
CA LYS A 37 -18.81 -16.96 -10.29
C LYS A 37 -17.51 -17.44 -9.63
N GLU A 38 -17.19 -16.86 -8.47
CA GLU A 38 -15.97 -17.18 -7.73
C GLU A 38 -16.23 -17.24 -6.23
N ILE A 39 -15.40 -18.01 -5.51
CA ILE A 39 -15.37 -18.08 -4.05
C ILE A 39 -13.92 -17.95 -3.60
N PHE A 40 -13.59 -16.83 -2.97
CA PHE A 40 -12.30 -16.62 -2.34
C PHE A 40 -12.38 -17.03 -0.87
N VAL A 41 -11.54 -17.99 -0.48
CA VAL A 41 -11.45 -18.50 0.88
C VAL A 41 -10.22 -17.93 1.55
N HIS A 42 -10.41 -17.02 2.51
CA HIS A 42 -9.29 -16.50 3.29
C HIS A 42 -8.96 -17.39 4.49
N GLY A 43 -7.68 -17.36 4.87
CA GLY A 43 -7.17 -18.06 6.05
C GLY A 43 -7.67 -17.44 7.35
N LEU A 44 -7.34 -18.12 8.44
CA LEU A 44 -7.58 -17.64 9.81
C LEU A 44 -6.24 -17.26 10.42
N PHE A 45 -6.28 -16.35 11.38
CA PHE A 45 -5.07 -16.03 12.10
C PHE A 45 -5.21 -16.26 13.62
N THR A 46 -4.09 -16.58 14.21
CA THR A 46 -3.89 -16.69 15.64
C THR A 46 -3.18 -15.46 16.16
N VAL A 47 -3.23 -15.26 17.45
CA VAL A 47 -2.47 -14.21 18.13
C VAL A 47 -1.54 -14.86 19.13
N ASN A 48 -0.23 -14.70 18.96
CA ASN A 48 0.80 -15.35 19.77
C ASN A 48 0.62 -16.89 19.85
N GLY A 49 0.34 -17.51 18.71
CA GLY A 49 0.13 -18.96 18.58
C GLY A 49 -1.19 -19.49 19.12
N GLN A 50 -2.09 -18.62 19.59
CA GLN A 50 -3.36 -19.01 20.17
C GLN A 50 -4.55 -18.49 19.35
N LYS A 51 -5.62 -19.31 19.25
CA LYS A 51 -6.89 -18.86 18.66
C LYS A 51 -7.40 -17.65 19.44
N MET A 52 -7.85 -16.61 18.73
CA MET A 52 -8.47 -15.44 19.36
C MET A 52 -9.71 -15.86 20.16
N SER A 53 -9.77 -15.41 21.40
CA SER A 53 -10.88 -15.65 22.31
C SER A 53 -11.06 -14.47 23.26
N LYS A 54 -12.30 -14.02 23.42
CA LYS A 54 -12.63 -12.99 24.42
C LYS A 54 -12.27 -13.42 25.83
N THR A 55 -12.40 -14.72 26.14
CA THR A 55 -12.06 -15.28 27.46
C THR A 55 -10.56 -15.26 27.73
N VAL A 56 -9.74 -15.45 26.68
CA VAL A 56 -8.27 -15.40 26.78
C VAL A 56 -7.76 -13.96 26.77
N GLY A 57 -8.57 -13.02 26.27
CA GLY A 57 -8.20 -11.59 26.20
C GLY A 57 -7.18 -11.26 25.11
N ASN A 58 -6.99 -12.15 24.11
CA ASN A 58 -6.04 -11.97 23.02
C ASN A 58 -6.72 -11.53 21.70
N VAL A 59 -7.90 -10.92 21.79
CA VAL A 59 -8.62 -10.43 20.60
C VAL A 59 -7.98 -9.12 20.14
N ILE A 60 -7.61 -9.06 18.87
CA ILE A 60 -7.25 -7.82 18.19
C ILE A 60 -8.55 -7.15 17.76
N ASP A 61 -8.93 -6.07 18.44
CA ASP A 61 -10.11 -5.30 18.07
C ASP A 61 -9.76 -4.33 16.93
N PRO A 62 -10.46 -4.39 15.77
CA PRO A 62 -10.23 -3.47 14.66
C PRO A 62 -10.45 -1.99 15.03
N MET A 63 -11.34 -1.70 15.98
CA MET A 63 -11.58 -0.32 16.43
C MET A 63 -10.40 0.19 17.25
N ASP A 64 -9.86 -0.60 18.16
CA ASP A 64 -8.64 -0.25 18.93
C ASP A 64 -7.45 -0.04 17.99
N MET A 65 -7.34 -0.85 16.93
CA MET A 65 -6.32 -0.67 15.89
C MET A 65 -6.52 0.64 15.14
N ALA A 66 -7.75 0.97 14.76
CA ALA A 66 -8.06 2.22 14.07
C ALA A 66 -7.82 3.45 14.97
N ASP A 67 -8.17 3.38 16.24
CA ASP A 67 -7.92 4.46 17.22
C ASP A 67 -6.43 4.65 17.47
N LYS A 68 -5.68 3.57 17.57
CA LYS A 68 -4.24 3.61 17.84
C LYS A 68 -3.42 4.06 16.64
N PHE A 69 -3.71 3.57 15.43
CA PHE A 69 -2.87 3.76 14.25
C PHE A 69 -3.51 4.62 13.15
N GLY A 70 -4.82 4.84 13.22
CA GLY A 70 -5.64 5.35 12.12
C GLY A 70 -6.11 4.21 11.22
N SER A 71 -7.28 4.38 10.60
CA SER A 71 -7.95 3.33 9.79
C SER A 71 -7.07 2.79 8.66
N ASP A 72 -6.39 3.68 7.93
CA ASP A 72 -5.55 3.30 6.80
C ASP A 72 -4.33 2.48 7.23
N ALA A 73 -3.66 2.90 8.31
CA ALA A 73 -2.53 2.16 8.84
C ALA A 73 -2.97 0.82 9.45
N ALA A 74 -4.13 0.76 10.12
CA ALA A 74 -4.69 -0.49 10.60
C ALA A 74 -4.96 -1.48 9.46
N ARG A 75 -5.55 -1.02 8.34
CA ARG A 75 -5.75 -1.84 7.13
C ARG A 75 -4.43 -2.37 6.59
N TYR A 76 -3.44 -1.49 6.43
CA TYR A 76 -2.10 -1.89 5.98
C TYR A 76 -1.48 -2.93 6.92
N LEU A 77 -1.48 -2.66 8.23
CA LEU A 77 -0.88 -3.55 9.23
C LEU A 77 -1.49 -4.95 9.21
N LEU A 78 -2.80 -5.07 9.00
CA LEU A 78 -3.47 -6.37 8.90
C LEU A 78 -3.16 -7.08 7.58
N LEU A 79 -3.27 -6.40 6.44
CA LEU A 79 -3.07 -6.98 5.11
C LEU A 79 -1.61 -7.34 4.81
N SER A 80 -0.66 -6.76 5.54
CA SER A 80 0.77 -6.96 5.35
C SER A 80 1.41 -7.99 6.30
N GLN A 81 0.60 -8.80 7.02
CA GLN A 81 1.15 -9.80 7.94
C GLN A 81 1.54 -11.11 7.22
N PHE A 82 0.66 -11.65 6.40
CA PHE A 82 0.83 -12.91 5.68
C PHE A 82 -0.16 -12.98 4.50
N PRO A 83 0.03 -13.92 3.55
CA PRO A 83 -0.88 -14.12 2.43
C PRO A 83 -2.31 -14.41 2.89
N ALA A 84 -3.29 -13.72 2.32
CA ALA A 84 -4.69 -13.81 2.76
C ALA A 84 -5.28 -15.23 2.62
N SER A 85 -4.75 -16.06 1.72
CA SER A 85 -5.17 -17.47 1.54
C SER A 85 -4.56 -18.44 2.56
N GLU A 86 -3.63 -17.98 3.39
CA GLU A 86 -2.92 -18.82 4.35
C GLU A 86 -3.40 -18.57 5.79
N HIS A 87 -3.14 -19.54 6.65
CA HIS A 87 -3.26 -19.33 8.09
C HIS A 87 -1.98 -18.68 8.60
N GLY A 88 -2.11 -17.67 9.45
CA GLY A 88 -0.98 -16.95 10.00
C GLY A 88 -1.03 -16.73 11.50
N ASP A 89 0.08 -16.34 12.08
CA ASP A 89 0.18 -15.91 13.46
C ASP A 89 0.60 -14.45 13.55
N VAL A 90 -0.15 -13.66 14.29
CA VAL A 90 0.08 -12.22 14.47
C VAL A 90 0.60 -11.97 15.87
N LYS A 91 1.68 -11.21 15.95
CA LYS A 91 2.20 -10.70 17.20
C LYS A 91 1.76 -9.27 17.39
N ALA A 92 0.85 -9.03 18.32
CA ALA A 92 0.28 -7.70 18.55
C ALA A 92 1.35 -6.62 18.84
N ASP A 93 2.43 -7.01 19.51
CA ASP A 93 3.55 -6.10 19.85
C ASP A 93 4.35 -5.67 18.61
N ASP A 94 4.33 -6.44 17.53
CA ASP A 94 5.06 -6.12 16.30
C ASP A 94 4.39 -5.02 15.46
N PHE A 95 3.14 -4.69 15.70
CA PHE A 95 2.44 -3.66 14.92
C PHE A 95 3.09 -2.28 15.01
N VAL A 96 3.56 -1.86 16.20
CA VAL A 96 4.25 -0.58 16.37
C VAL A 96 5.57 -0.56 15.59
N ASN A 97 6.33 -1.65 15.69
CA ASN A 97 7.60 -1.79 14.97
C ASN A 97 7.37 -1.76 13.45
N LYS A 98 6.37 -2.51 12.97
CA LYS A 98 6.01 -2.55 11.55
C LYS A 98 5.49 -1.21 11.05
N TYR A 99 4.63 -0.53 11.82
CA TYR A 99 4.18 0.82 11.51
C TYR A 99 5.37 1.79 11.35
N ASN A 100 6.28 1.79 12.33
CA ASN A 100 7.42 2.68 12.30
C ASN A 100 8.40 2.36 11.17
N SER A 101 8.68 1.07 10.92
CA SER A 101 9.62 0.65 9.86
C SER A 101 9.06 0.93 8.46
N ASP A 102 7.83 0.53 8.21
CA ASP A 102 7.29 0.49 6.85
C ASP A 102 6.58 1.79 6.48
N LEU A 103 5.78 2.36 7.41
CA LEU A 103 5.00 3.56 7.14
C LEU A 103 5.76 4.83 7.49
N ALA A 104 6.22 5.00 8.74
CA ALA A 104 6.89 6.23 9.14
C ALA A 104 8.27 6.40 8.48
N ASN A 105 9.14 5.38 8.59
CA ASN A 105 10.51 5.41 8.05
C ASN A 105 10.59 4.95 6.58
N GLY A 106 9.61 4.20 6.11
CA GLY A 106 9.51 3.74 4.73
C GLY A 106 8.83 4.76 3.83
N VAL A 107 7.55 4.55 3.50
CA VAL A 107 6.82 5.39 2.54
C VAL A 107 6.72 6.85 2.99
N GLY A 108 6.43 7.11 4.28
CA GLY A 108 6.32 8.48 4.80
C GLY A 108 7.61 9.28 4.66
N ASN A 109 8.74 8.70 5.07
CA ASN A 109 10.05 9.34 4.95
C ASN A 109 10.47 9.54 3.48
N LEU A 110 10.21 8.56 2.62
CA LEU A 110 10.53 8.68 1.19
C LEU A 110 9.78 9.85 0.56
N LEU A 111 8.46 9.97 0.78
CA LEU A 111 7.65 11.05 0.24
C LEU A 111 8.09 12.40 0.79
N GLU A 112 8.21 12.53 2.12
CA GLU A 112 8.62 13.77 2.78
C GLU A 112 9.98 14.27 2.29
N ARG A 113 10.96 13.37 2.25
CA ARG A 113 12.32 13.67 1.80
C ARG A 113 12.36 14.12 0.34
N SER A 114 11.63 13.43 -0.53
CA SER A 114 11.56 13.74 -1.96
C SER A 114 10.88 15.08 -2.20
N PHE A 115 9.74 15.33 -1.56
CA PHE A 115 9.03 16.60 -1.67
C PHE A 115 9.86 17.77 -1.14
N THR A 116 10.55 17.57 -0.01
CA THR A 116 11.46 18.59 0.54
C THR A 116 12.55 18.95 -0.47
N MET A 117 13.17 17.98 -1.14
CA MET A 117 14.18 18.24 -2.18
C MET A 117 13.59 19.00 -3.37
N MET A 118 12.40 18.62 -3.84
CA MET A 118 11.72 19.31 -4.95
C MET A 118 11.41 20.78 -4.58
N ILE A 119 10.94 21.05 -3.36
CA ILE A 119 10.65 22.38 -2.87
C ILE A 119 11.96 23.20 -2.74
N ASP A 120 12.96 22.64 -2.05
CA ASP A 120 14.21 23.36 -1.76
C ASP A 120 15.03 23.65 -3.02
N TYR A 121 14.99 22.79 -4.02
CA TYR A 121 15.86 22.90 -5.20
C TYR A 121 15.17 23.54 -6.41
N ARG A 122 13.83 23.43 -6.51
CA ARG A 122 13.05 23.89 -7.68
C ARG A 122 11.74 24.58 -7.32
N ALA A 123 11.56 24.99 -6.05
CA ALA A 123 10.31 25.59 -5.56
C ALA A 123 9.05 24.73 -5.87
N GLY A 124 9.24 23.41 -5.95
CA GLY A 124 8.16 22.46 -6.26
C GLY A 124 7.81 22.34 -7.75
N VAL A 125 8.28 23.25 -8.59
CA VAL A 125 7.98 23.25 -10.03
C VAL A 125 9.10 22.55 -10.79
N LEU A 126 8.80 21.38 -11.34
CA LEU A 126 9.72 20.61 -12.17
C LEU A 126 9.37 20.81 -13.66
N ASP A 127 10.40 20.82 -14.51
CA ASP A 127 10.18 20.86 -15.96
C ASP A 127 9.81 19.45 -16.46
N GLU A 128 8.56 19.28 -16.87
CA GLU A 128 8.03 18.00 -17.39
C GLU A 128 8.72 17.57 -18.71
N LYS A 129 9.51 18.45 -19.36
CA LYS A 129 10.28 18.10 -20.55
C LYS A 129 11.53 17.29 -20.22
N ASN A 130 11.98 17.29 -18.97
CA ASN A 130 13.11 16.48 -18.58
C ASN A 130 12.75 15.01 -18.52
N ASP A 131 13.64 14.17 -19.04
CA ASP A 131 13.47 12.74 -19.10
C ASP A 131 13.41 12.11 -17.69
N ILE A 132 12.71 10.99 -17.62
CA ILE A 132 12.73 10.06 -16.49
C ILE A 132 13.78 9.00 -16.80
N GLU A 133 14.65 8.69 -15.84
CA GLU A 133 15.66 7.63 -16.03
C GLU A 133 15.01 6.28 -16.37
N GLU A 134 15.55 5.65 -17.42
CA GLU A 134 15.04 4.39 -17.95
C GLU A 134 15.02 3.27 -16.89
N LYS A 135 16.01 3.25 -15.98
CA LYS A 135 16.04 2.28 -14.89
C LYS A 135 14.83 2.40 -13.94
N ILE A 136 14.30 3.62 -13.73
CA ILE A 136 13.12 3.85 -12.88
C ILE A 136 11.84 3.49 -13.63
N LYS A 137 11.74 3.81 -14.92
CA LYS A 137 10.62 3.38 -15.78
C LYS A 137 10.50 1.86 -15.80
N ASN A 138 11.59 1.17 -16.12
CA ASN A 138 11.63 -0.30 -16.18
C ASN A 138 11.29 -0.96 -14.83
N LEU A 139 11.77 -0.37 -13.73
CA LEU A 139 11.43 -0.85 -12.39
C LEU A 139 9.94 -0.66 -12.09
N ALA A 140 9.37 0.50 -12.45
CA ALA A 140 7.95 0.78 -12.26
C ALA A 140 7.06 -0.16 -13.11
N GLU A 141 7.38 -0.37 -14.37
CA GLU A 141 6.66 -1.29 -15.26
C GLU A 141 6.66 -2.72 -14.73
N LYS A 142 7.83 -3.20 -14.26
CA LYS A 142 7.94 -4.52 -13.65
C LYS A 142 7.07 -4.63 -12.39
N THR A 143 7.15 -3.61 -11.53
CA THR A 143 6.36 -3.57 -10.28
C THR A 143 4.87 -3.53 -10.59
N GLU A 144 4.43 -2.70 -11.53
CA GLU A 144 3.03 -2.57 -11.93
C GLU A 144 2.47 -3.90 -12.45
N LYS A 145 3.19 -4.56 -13.34
CA LYS A 145 2.80 -5.87 -13.86
C LYS A 145 2.64 -6.93 -12.77
N ASN A 146 3.58 -6.99 -11.82
CA ASN A 146 3.50 -7.94 -10.71
C ASN A 146 2.37 -7.55 -9.75
N TYR A 147 2.22 -6.27 -9.44
CA TYR A 147 1.17 -5.73 -8.60
C TYR A 147 -0.22 -6.06 -9.15
N GLU A 148 -0.47 -5.76 -10.43
CA GLU A 148 -1.75 -6.03 -11.08
C GLU A 148 -2.06 -7.54 -11.07
N ASN A 149 -1.10 -8.36 -11.48
CA ASN A 149 -1.27 -9.82 -11.46
C ASN A 149 -1.58 -10.36 -10.05
N ASN A 150 -0.90 -9.84 -9.03
CA ASN A 150 -1.17 -10.25 -7.65
C ASN A 150 -2.54 -9.75 -7.17
N PHE A 151 -2.91 -8.53 -7.54
CA PHE A 151 -4.18 -7.93 -7.15
C PHE A 151 -5.38 -8.67 -7.78
N GLU A 152 -5.30 -8.98 -9.07
CA GLU A 152 -6.32 -9.75 -9.80
C GLU A 152 -6.51 -11.17 -9.25
N ASN A 153 -5.46 -11.74 -8.65
CA ASN A 153 -5.50 -13.07 -8.03
C ASN A 153 -5.74 -13.03 -6.51
N TYR A 154 -6.22 -11.92 -5.96
CA TYR A 154 -6.50 -11.70 -4.54
C TYR A 154 -5.28 -11.86 -3.61
N LYS A 155 -4.07 -11.76 -4.15
CA LYS A 155 -2.79 -11.84 -3.43
C LYS A 155 -2.37 -10.46 -2.90
N LEU A 156 -3.17 -9.90 -1.99
CA LEU A 156 -3.01 -8.53 -1.50
C LEU A 156 -1.70 -8.31 -0.74
N TYR A 157 -1.24 -9.31 0.01
CA TYR A 157 0.06 -9.29 0.70
C TYR A 157 1.22 -9.17 -0.29
N GLU A 158 1.22 -9.99 -1.34
CA GLU A 158 2.24 -9.99 -2.38
C GLU A 158 2.20 -8.70 -3.21
N ALA A 159 1.00 -8.19 -3.50
CA ALA A 159 0.85 -6.89 -4.17
C ALA A 159 1.48 -5.76 -3.34
N LEU A 160 1.22 -5.71 -2.03
CA LEU A 160 1.88 -4.77 -1.11
C LEU A 160 3.40 -4.96 -1.09
N ALA A 161 3.88 -6.20 -1.04
CA ALA A 161 5.32 -6.50 -1.00
C ALA A 161 6.04 -5.94 -2.23
N GLU A 162 5.46 -6.05 -3.43
CA GLU A 162 6.02 -5.47 -4.67
C GLU A 162 6.16 -3.94 -4.56
N VAL A 163 5.15 -3.26 -4.02
CA VAL A 163 5.21 -1.80 -3.83
C VAL A 163 6.31 -1.41 -2.83
N PHE A 164 6.46 -2.16 -1.73
CA PHE A 164 7.51 -1.89 -0.75
C PHE A 164 8.91 -2.21 -1.26
N VAL A 165 9.07 -3.17 -2.17
CA VAL A 165 10.33 -3.39 -2.91
C VAL A 165 10.64 -2.18 -3.78
N PHE A 166 9.65 -1.62 -4.48
CA PHE A 166 9.83 -0.40 -5.28
C PHE A 166 10.23 0.80 -4.42
N ILE A 167 9.55 1.02 -3.28
CA ILE A 167 9.87 2.08 -2.32
C ILE A 167 11.33 1.99 -1.85
N LYS A 168 11.80 0.81 -1.49
CA LYS A 168 13.21 0.58 -1.07
C LYS A 168 14.21 0.88 -2.20
N ASN A 169 13.88 0.52 -3.43
CA ASN A 169 14.74 0.82 -4.57
C ASN A 169 14.77 2.31 -4.88
N LEU A 170 13.64 3.02 -4.73
CA LEU A 170 13.60 4.47 -4.94
C LEU A 170 14.36 5.23 -3.83
N ASP A 171 14.30 4.76 -2.56
CA ASP A 171 15.13 5.32 -1.49
C ASP A 171 16.63 5.08 -1.74
N ARG A 172 17.00 3.87 -2.19
CA ARG A 172 18.37 3.59 -2.60
C ARG A 172 18.82 4.50 -3.74
N TYR A 173 17.97 4.70 -4.73
CA TYR A 173 18.23 5.61 -5.84
C TYR A 173 18.58 7.03 -5.38
N ILE A 174 17.85 7.58 -4.41
CA ILE A 174 18.17 8.88 -3.80
C ILE A 174 19.58 8.87 -3.18
N ASN A 175 19.93 7.80 -2.49
CA ASN A 175 21.22 7.69 -1.79
C ASN A 175 22.39 7.53 -2.77
N ASP A 176 22.18 6.83 -3.89
CA ASP A 176 23.19 6.60 -4.91
C ASP A 176 23.43 7.84 -5.77
N GLU A 177 22.35 8.52 -6.21
CA GLU A 177 22.44 9.70 -7.09
C GLU A 177 22.78 11.00 -6.34
N LYS A 178 22.59 11.04 -5.01
CA LYS A 178 22.94 12.16 -4.14
C LYS A 178 22.45 13.53 -4.66
N PRO A 179 21.13 13.75 -4.81
CA PRO A 179 20.58 14.99 -5.38
C PRO A 179 21.08 16.27 -4.71
N TRP A 180 21.41 16.21 -3.40
CA TRP A 180 22.00 17.31 -2.66
C TRP A 180 23.37 17.74 -3.18
N ALA A 181 24.18 16.79 -3.66
CA ALA A 181 25.47 17.11 -4.26
C ALA A 181 25.31 17.69 -5.66
N LEU A 182 24.40 17.17 -6.46
CA LEU A 182 24.05 17.69 -7.79
C LEU A 182 23.53 19.12 -7.68
N ASN A 183 22.65 19.40 -6.73
CA ASN A 183 22.15 20.76 -6.48
C ASN A 183 23.27 21.75 -6.12
N LYS A 184 24.20 21.33 -5.24
CA LYS A 184 25.35 22.16 -4.88
C LYS A 184 26.26 22.49 -6.08
N ASN A 185 26.45 21.52 -6.97
CA ASN A 185 27.30 21.64 -8.14
C ASN A 185 26.58 22.27 -9.35
N LYS A 186 25.27 22.57 -9.25
CA LYS A 186 24.40 23.04 -10.33
C LYS A 186 24.41 22.11 -11.55
N ASP A 187 24.40 20.79 -11.29
CA ASP A 187 24.44 19.76 -12.31
C ASP A 187 23.05 19.61 -12.95
N GLU A 188 23.00 19.63 -14.29
CA GLU A 188 21.74 19.49 -15.06
C GLU A 188 21.06 18.13 -14.83
N LYS A 189 21.81 17.10 -14.45
CA LYS A 189 21.28 15.78 -14.12
C LYS A 189 20.26 15.82 -12.95
N LEU A 190 20.32 16.87 -12.10
CA LEU A 190 19.41 17.02 -10.97
C LEU A 190 17.94 16.96 -11.40
N ASP A 191 17.57 17.63 -12.49
CA ASP A 191 16.18 17.69 -12.93
C ASP A 191 15.66 16.34 -13.41
N VAL A 192 16.49 15.55 -14.08
CA VAL A 192 16.18 14.17 -14.44
C VAL A 192 15.95 13.30 -13.19
N ILE A 193 16.80 13.47 -12.16
CA ILE A 193 16.65 12.74 -10.90
C ILE A 193 15.34 13.12 -10.19
N LEU A 194 15.04 14.41 -10.08
CA LEU A 194 13.82 14.89 -9.43
C LEU A 194 12.56 14.46 -10.18
N ASN A 195 12.56 14.49 -11.52
CA ASN A 195 11.45 13.99 -12.33
C ASN A 195 11.28 12.47 -12.19
N SER A 196 12.38 11.72 -12.11
CA SER A 196 12.34 10.27 -11.86
C SER A 196 11.73 9.94 -10.48
N LEU A 197 12.07 10.72 -9.46
CA LEU A 197 11.48 10.60 -8.12
C LEU A 197 10.01 10.96 -8.12
N LEU A 198 9.62 12.05 -8.78
CA LEU A 198 8.23 12.46 -8.90
C LEU A 198 7.37 11.37 -9.54
N PHE A 199 7.83 10.83 -10.67
CA PHE A 199 7.18 9.71 -11.36
C PHE A 199 7.01 8.50 -10.45
N GLY A 200 8.08 8.11 -9.74
CA GLY A 200 8.02 6.97 -8.80
C GLY A 200 7.03 7.19 -7.66
N ILE A 201 6.96 8.42 -7.12
CA ILE A 201 6.01 8.79 -6.06
C ILE A 201 4.57 8.72 -6.55
N GLU A 202 4.27 9.19 -7.76
CA GLU A 202 2.95 9.09 -8.36
C GLU A 202 2.48 7.63 -8.46
N LYS A 203 3.37 6.74 -8.88
CA LYS A 203 3.10 5.30 -8.93
C LYS A 203 2.84 4.72 -7.53
N ILE A 204 3.67 5.05 -6.55
CA ILE A 204 3.49 4.59 -5.15
C ILE A 204 2.13 5.03 -4.60
N ILE A 205 1.75 6.29 -4.80
CA ILE A 205 0.47 6.82 -4.33
C ILE A 205 -0.69 6.04 -4.99
N ALA A 206 -0.63 5.79 -6.29
CA ALA A 206 -1.66 5.04 -7.02
C ALA A 206 -1.77 3.59 -6.53
N TRP A 207 -0.65 2.90 -6.37
CA TRP A 207 -0.64 1.49 -5.93
C TRP A 207 -1.06 1.30 -4.47
N LEU A 208 -0.80 2.29 -3.60
CA LEU A 208 -1.20 2.23 -2.18
C LEU A 208 -2.61 2.75 -1.92
N GLU A 209 -3.24 3.46 -2.86
CA GLU A 209 -4.59 4.02 -2.69
C GLU A 209 -5.66 2.98 -2.29
N PRO A 210 -5.73 1.76 -2.87
CA PRO A 210 -6.69 0.75 -2.43
C PRO A 210 -6.49 0.26 -0.99
N PHE A 211 -5.27 0.34 -0.47
CA PHE A 211 -4.91 -0.11 0.88
C PHE A 211 -5.06 0.98 1.92
N MET A 212 -4.69 2.22 1.57
CA MET A 212 -4.66 3.38 2.46
C MET A 212 -5.30 4.61 1.80
N PRO A 213 -6.63 4.56 1.50
CA PRO A 213 -7.29 5.54 0.64
C PRO A 213 -7.21 6.98 1.16
N SER A 214 -7.40 7.18 2.47
CA SER A 214 -7.38 8.53 3.04
C SER A 214 -5.98 9.13 3.05
N LYS A 215 -4.96 8.33 3.38
CA LYS A 215 -3.57 8.77 3.39
C LYS A 215 -3.04 9.04 1.99
N MET A 216 -3.42 8.24 1.02
CA MET A 216 -3.02 8.47 -0.37
C MET A 216 -3.77 9.66 -0.99
N ALA A 217 -5.01 9.91 -0.61
CA ALA A 217 -5.72 11.14 -0.99
C ALA A 217 -5.02 12.40 -0.41
N GLU A 218 -4.55 12.35 0.84
CA GLU A 218 -3.77 13.40 1.49
C GLU A 218 -2.45 13.66 0.74
N ALA A 219 -1.70 12.58 0.41
CA ALA A 219 -0.46 12.67 -0.36
C ALA A 219 -0.70 13.23 -1.79
N LYS A 220 -1.76 12.81 -2.46
CA LYS A 220 -2.15 13.29 -3.79
C LYS A 220 -2.52 14.79 -3.80
N ASN A 221 -3.22 15.24 -2.77
CA ASN A 221 -3.52 16.66 -2.59
C ASN A 221 -2.22 17.48 -2.36
N TYR A 222 -1.32 16.98 -1.51
CA TYR A 222 -0.02 17.62 -1.29
C TYR A 222 0.80 17.70 -2.58
N LEU A 223 0.86 16.60 -3.33
CA LEU A 223 1.53 16.55 -4.63
C LEU A 223 0.93 17.55 -5.64
N THR A 224 -0.38 17.72 -5.65
CA THR A 224 -1.06 18.69 -6.52
C THR A 224 -0.64 20.12 -6.18
N LYS A 225 -0.57 20.46 -4.89
CA LYS A 225 -0.08 21.78 -4.43
C LYS A 225 1.41 21.98 -4.76
N LEU A 226 2.22 20.90 -4.59
CA LEU A 226 3.64 20.93 -4.97
C LEU A 226 3.80 21.34 -6.44
N LYS A 227 3.14 20.64 -7.36
CA LYS A 227 3.23 20.90 -8.80
C LYS A 227 2.79 22.31 -9.22
N ARG A 228 1.96 22.96 -8.40
CA ARG A 228 1.54 24.36 -8.60
C ARG A 228 2.48 25.38 -7.97
N GLY A 229 3.53 24.94 -7.27
CA GLY A 229 4.43 25.83 -6.54
C GLY A 229 3.76 26.54 -5.35
N GLU A 230 2.69 25.96 -4.81
CA GLU A 230 1.92 26.53 -3.70
C GLU A 230 2.52 26.18 -2.32
N LEU A 231 3.48 25.25 -2.26
CA LEU A 231 4.10 24.78 -1.02
C LEU A 231 5.40 25.54 -0.72
N LYS A 232 5.62 25.77 0.56
CA LYS A 232 6.83 26.37 1.10
C LYS A 232 7.63 25.34 1.89
N LYS A 233 8.85 25.70 2.25
CA LYS A 233 9.78 24.84 3.00
C LYS A 233 9.24 24.39 4.37
N GLU A 234 8.45 25.20 5.02
CA GLU A 234 7.80 24.91 6.29
C GLU A 234 6.62 23.94 6.18
N ASP A 235 6.02 23.82 5.00
CA ASP A 235 4.90 22.91 4.77
C ASP A 235 5.39 21.47 4.76
N LYS A 236 4.88 20.66 5.70
CA LYS A 236 5.23 19.26 5.88
C LYS A 236 4.04 18.37 5.57
N LEU A 237 4.29 17.28 4.86
CA LEU A 237 3.26 16.28 4.61
C LEU A 237 2.89 15.52 5.90
N GLY A 238 3.90 15.07 6.66
CA GLY A 238 3.70 14.43 7.97
C GLY A 238 2.76 13.22 7.95
N LEU A 239 2.76 12.44 6.87
CA LEU A 239 1.74 11.44 6.54
C LEU A 239 1.61 10.36 7.62
N PHE A 240 2.73 9.88 8.15
CA PHE A 240 2.81 8.82 9.15
C PHE A 240 3.77 9.24 10.29
N PRO A 241 3.29 9.96 11.32
CA PRO A 241 4.13 10.28 12.47
C PRO A 241 4.50 9.01 13.24
N ARG A 242 5.72 8.95 13.78
CA ARG A 242 6.18 7.80 14.59
C ARG A 242 5.28 7.56 15.80
N ARG A 243 5.15 6.30 16.16
CA ARG A 243 4.35 5.83 17.29
C ARG A 243 5.23 5.26 18.40
#